data_b1ce0b080862541cd49e571c9043fab4
#
_entry.id   b1ce0b080862541cd49e571c9043fab4
#
_cell.length_a   1.000
_cell.length_b   1.000
_cell.length_c   1.000
_cell.angle_alpha   90.00
_cell.angle_beta   90.00
_cell.angle_gamma   90.00
#
_symmetry.space_group_name_H-M   'P 1'
#
loop_
_entity.id
_entity.type
_entity.pdbx_description
1 polymer ?
#
loop_
_entity_poly.entity_id
_entity_poly.type
_entity_poly.pdbx_seq_one_letter_code
_entity_poly.pdbx_strand_id
1 'polypeptide(L)'
;MGFLKKLILFSLFLFFIACNKGINNEFEYIEISRENYTNKLHGFWLGQSIANWTSLITEMDKIGNIGEIKTGNFYTRDDWGGIDQRSIWEDSLVNKSRVKIDFVLKDESDIWGSDDDTDIEYMYQYLLNFNDTSILSPNQIRDGWLKHIKSNEENYLWESNQVAFDLMKSGMKPPETGDPINNNSYMMIDAQLTTEIFGLLSPSRPDIGLKMAELPIKTTARYEAQEIAEFYVIMHSLASNSKEFNSTKENIFWIAKESREHLNDNNYPAKMYDFTEKLYKSGINWENARDSIYQRYQVDQKDGYNITSKNLYCNGCFAAGIN
;
A
#
# COMPACT_ATOMS: atom_id res chain seq x y z
N MET A 1 -21.21 59.56 39.24
CA MET A 1 -20.43 58.39 39.75
C MET A 1 -21.18 57.03 39.64
N GLY A 2 -22.49 57.01 39.47
CA GLY A 2 -23.27 55.78 39.38
C GLY A 2 -23.29 55.06 38.01
N PHE A 3 -23.18 55.82 36.91
CA PHE A 3 -23.29 55.29 35.56
C PHE A 3 -22.02 54.54 35.10
N LEU A 4 -20.86 55.04 35.49
CA LEU A 4 -19.56 54.45 35.16
C LEU A 4 -19.34 53.11 35.87
N LYS A 5 -19.83 52.96 37.10
CA LYS A 5 -19.76 51.70 37.86
C LYS A 5 -20.64 50.61 37.27
N LYS A 6 -21.82 50.93 36.70
CA LYS A 6 -22.69 49.97 36.03
C LYS A 6 -22.13 49.51 34.68
N LEU A 7 -21.42 50.37 33.96
CA LEU A 7 -20.79 50.01 32.69
C LEU A 7 -19.59 49.08 32.90
N ILE A 8 -18.82 49.26 33.95
CA ILE A 8 -17.67 48.42 34.30
C ILE A 8 -18.18 47.03 34.79
N LEU A 9 -19.26 46.99 35.54
CA LEU A 9 -19.85 45.71 35.99
C LEU A 9 -20.43 44.88 34.80
N PHE A 10 -21.03 45.55 33.82
CA PHE A 10 -21.57 44.91 32.62
C PHE A 10 -20.47 44.41 31.67
N SER A 11 -19.37 45.14 31.57
CA SER A 11 -18.19 44.73 30.81
C SER A 11 -17.48 43.56 31.46
N LEU A 12 -17.37 43.50 32.77
CA LEU A 12 -16.83 42.30 33.49
C LEU A 12 -17.74 41.08 33.37
N PHE A 13 -19.07 41.25 33.32
CA PHE A 13 -19.98 40.14 33.12
C PHE A 13 -19.92 39.55 31.71
N LEU A 14 -19.72 40.41 30.70
CA LEU A 14 -19.49 39.95 29.32
C LEU A 14 -18.12 39.24 29.15
N PHE A 15 -17.11 39.62 29.91
CA PHE A 15 -15.82 38.91 29.91
C PHE A 15 -15.89 37.53 30.55
N PHE A 16 -16.73 37.36 31.58
CA PHE A 16 -16.94 36.03 32.21
C PHE A 16 -17.76 35.08 31.33
N ILE A 17 -18.67 35.59 30.47
CA ILE A 17 -19.42 34.78 29.51
C ILE A 17 -18.55 34.37 28.31
N ALA A 18 -17.54 35.18 27.93
CA ALA A 18 -16.62 34.82 26.85
C ALA A 18 -15.53 33.80 27.24
N CYS A 19 -15.25 33.66 28.56
CA CYS A 19 -14.28 32.70 29.05
C CYS A 19 -14.81 31.27 29.35
N ASN A 20 -16.13 31.06 29.20
CA ASN A 20 -16.74 29.75 29.45
C ASN A 20 -17.23 29.03 28.16
N LYS A 21 -16.59 29.30 27.01
CA LYS A 21 -16.51 28.22 26.02
C LYS A 21 -15.43 27.28 26.53
N GLY A 22 -15.82 26.40 27.42
CA GLY A 22 -15.08 25.17 27.67
C GLY A 22 -14.86 24.55 26.29
N ILE A 23 -13.61 24.40 25.92
CA ILE A 23 -13.24 23.48 24.85
C ILE A 23 -13.65 22.14 25.42
N ASN A 24 -14.89 21.72 25.18
CA ASN A 24 -15.26 20.33 25.25
C ASN A 24 -14.49 19.69 24.08
N ASN A 25 -13.23 19.38 24.33
CA ASN A 25 -12.57 18.34 23.61
C ASN A 25 -13.27 17.04 24.03
N GLU A 26 -14.47 16.80 23.49
CA GLU A 26 -14.98 15.44 23.41
C GLU A 26 -13.98 14.71 22.53
N PHE A 27 -13.10 13.98 23.19
CA PHE A 27 -12.25 13.02 22.49
C PHE A 27 -13.21 12.01 21.86
N GLU A 28 -13.29 12.01 20.56
CA GLU A 28 -14.04 10.99 19.82
C GLU A 28 -13.30 9.66 20.05
N TYR A 29 -13.84 8.83 20.90
CA TYR A 29 -13.30 7.50 21.15
C TYR A 29 -13.86 6.55 20.10
N ILE A 30 -12.97 5.77 19.50
CA ILE A 30 -13.36 4.66 18.63
C ILE A 30 -13.21 3.39 19.45
N GLU A 31 -14.28 2.64 19.57
CA GLU A 31 -14.30 1.34 20.25
C GLU A 31 -14.28 0.23 19.21
N ILE A 32 -13.36 -0.69 19.35
CA ILE A 32 -13.32 -1.94 18.58
C ILE A 32 -13.22 -3.11 19.55
N SER A 33 -14.09 -4.11 19.43
CA SER A 33 -14.00 -5.30 20.25
C SER A 33 -12.72 -6.07 19.92
N ARG A 34 -12.14 -6.73 20.93
CA ARG A 34 -10.96 -7.58 20.72
C ARG A 34 -11.24 -8.66 19.69
N GLU A 35 -12.39 -9.30 19.73
CA GLU A 35 -12.78 -10.32 18.76
C GLU A 35 -12.81 -9.77 17.33
N ASN A 36 -13.47 -8.62 17.13
CA ASN A 36 -13.54 -7.99 15.82
C ASN A 36 -12.15 -7.62 15.30
N TYR A 37 -11.30 -7.05 16.15
CA TYR A 37 -9.93 -6.71 15.75
C TYR A 37 -9.09 -7.97 15.44
N THR A 38 -9.22 -9.03 16.23
CA THR A 38 -8.55 -10.31 15.93
C THR A 38 -8.99 -10.87 14.58
N ASN A 39 -10.28 -10.79 14.25
CA ASN A 39 -10.78 -11.20 12.93
C ASN A 39 -10.21 -10.34 11.79
N LYS A 40 -10.00 -9.04 12.01
CA LYS A 40 -9.33 -8.16 11.03
C LYS A 40 -7.86 -8.55 10.82
N LEU A 41 -7.14 -8.87 11.90
CA LEU A 41 -5.76 -9.36 11.83
C LEU A 41 -5.66 -10.66 11.01
N HIS A 42 -6.53 -11.63 11.29
CA HIS A 42 -6.58 -12.87 10.52
C HIS A 42 -6.98 -12.62 9.06
N GLY A 43 -7.95 -11.74 8.83
CA GLY A 43 -8.40 -11.39 7.48
C GLY A 43 -7.30 -10.75 6.63
N PHE A 44 -6.43 -9.95 7.23
CA PHE A 44 -5.28 -9.35 6.55
C PHE A 44 -4.31 -10.42 6.04
N TRP A 45 -3.79 -11.26 6.93
CA TRP A 45 -2.84 -12.32 6.55
C TRP A 45 -3.44 -13.35 5.59
N LEU A 46 -4.69 -13.73 5.82
CA LEU A 46 -5.38 -14.67 4.92
C LEU A 46 -5.63 -14.03 3.55
N GLY A 47 -6.00 -12.75 3.51
CA GLY A 47 -6.24 -12.02 2.27
C GLY A 47 -5.00 -11.93 1.39
N GLN A 48 -3.87 -11.58 1.96
CA GLN A 48 -2.57 -11.55 1.26
C GLN A 48 -2.22 -12.95 0.72
N SER A 49 -2.30 -13.97 1.56
CA SER A 49 -1.99 -15.34 1.15
C SER A 49 -2.89 -15.82 0.00
N ILE A 50 -4.21 -15.56 0.08
CA ILE A 50 -5.14 -15.92 -1.00
C ILE A 50 -4.81 -15.16 -2.28
N ALA A 51 -4.51 -13.87 -2.19
CA ALA A 51 -4.16 -13.07 -3.36
C ALA A 51 -2.90 -13.61 -4.04
N ASN A 52 -1.86 -13.91 -3.26
CA ASN A 52 -0.64 -14.52 -3.75
C ASN A 52 -0.90 -15.88 -4.44
N TRP A 53 -1.61 -16.81 -3.78
CA TRP A 53 -1.92 -18.12 -4.36
C TRP A 53 -2.82 -18.08 -5.58
N THR A 54 -3.53 -16.97 -5.79
CA THR A 54 -4.38 -16.77 -6.97
C THR A 54 -3.59 -16.20 -8.14
N SER A 55 -2.61 -15.33 -7.88
CA SER A 55 -1.90 -14.57 -8.92
C SER A 55 -0.55 -15.17 -9.33
N LEU A 56 0.06 -15.99 -8.50
CA LEU A 56 1.42 -16.51 -8.72
C LEU A 56 1.61 -17.24 -10.06
N ILE A 57 0.60 -17.94 -10.56
CA ILE A 57 0.68 -18.65 -11.85
C ILE A 57 0.86 -17.67 -13.01
N THR A 58 0.15 -16.55 -12.99
CA THR A 58 0.10 -15.58 -14.09
C THR A 58 1.04 -14.41 -13.91
N GLU A 59 1.90 -14.46 -12.90
CA GLU A 59 2.84 -13.39 -12.61
C GLU A 59 3.79 -13.13 -13.79
N MET A 60 3.86 -11.89 -14.23
CA MET A 60 4.70 -11.41 -15.34
C MET A 60 4.41 -12.01 -16.72
N ASP A 61 3.26 -12.66 -16.92
CA ASP A 61 2.91 -13.21 -18.24
C ASP A 61 2.32 -12.15 -19.16
N LYS A 62 1.43 -11.31 -18.63
CA LYS A 62 0.65 -10.31 -19.37
C LYS A 62 0.88 -8.91 -18.81
N ILE A 63 2.08 -8.39 -19.02
CA ILE A 63 2.45 -7.03 -18.59
C ILE A 63 2.09 -5.93 -19.63
N GLY A 64 1.43 -6.28 -20.71
CA GLY A 64 1.15 -5.38 -21.82
C GLY A 64 2.37 -5.19 -22.75
N ASN A 65 2.48 -3.99 -23.32
CA ASN A 65 3.58 -3.67 -24.22
C ASN A 65 4.51 -2.65 -23.56
N ILE A 66 5.65 -3.10 -23.07
CA ILE A 66 6.66 -2.27 -22.42
C ILE A 66 7.94 -2.32 -23.25
N GLY A 67 8.32 -1.22 -23.88
CA GLY A 67 9.46 -1.17 -24.76
C GLY A 67 9.38 -2.22 -25.88
N GLU A 68 10.34 -3.14 -25.94
CA GLU A 68 10.37 -4.24 -26.91
C GLU A 68 9.56 -5.47 -26.47
N ILE A 69 9.16 -5.55 -25.19
CA ILE A 69 8.40 -6.64 -24.63
C ILE A 69 6.93 -6.53 -25.08
N LYS A 70 6.41 -7.57 -25.73
CA LYS A 70 5.05 -7.65 -26.25
C LYS A 70 4.38 -8.91 -25.77
N THR A 71 3.54 -8.79 -24.74
CA THR A 71 2.84 -9.91 -24.11
C THR A 71 1.38 -10.08 -24.60
N GLY A 72 0.89 -9.15 -25.42
CA GLY A 72 -0.49 -9.18 -25.90
C GLY A 72 -1.51 -8.63 -24.91
N ASN A 73 -2.76 -9.04 -25.09
CA ASN A 73 -3.86 -8.57 -24.23
C ASN A 73 -3.76 -9.18 -22.84
N PHE A 74 -4.20 -8.44 -21.82
CA PHE A 74 -4.31 -8.94 -20.46
C PHE A 74 -5.31 -10.09 -20.35
N TYR A 75 -5.11 -10.94 -19.35
CA TYR A 75 -6.08 -11.98 -19.01
C TYR A 75 -7.43 -11.40 -18.62
N THR A 76 -8.47 -12.19 -18.89
CA THR A 76 -9.86 -11.93 -18.51
C THR A 76 -10.37 -13.06 -17.63
N ARG A 77 -11.58 -12.96 -17.12
CA ARG A 77 -12.21 -14.05 -16.36
C ARG A 77 -12.37 -15.34 -17.17
N ASP A 78 -12.50 -15.22 -18.48
CA ASP A 78 -12.68 -16.37 -19.38
C ASP A 78 -11.41 -17.20 -19.54
N ASP A 79 -10.25 -16.64 -19.17
CA ASP A 79 -8.96 -17.36 -19.20
C ASP A 79 -8.79 -18.27 -17.98
N TRP A 80 -9.57 -18.10 -16.90
CA TRP A 80 -9.48 -18.92 -15.71
C TRP A 80 -9.78 -20.40 -16.00
N GLY A 81 -8.90 -21.29 -15.58
CA GLY A 81 -8.94 -22.71 -15.89
C GLY A 81 -8.37 -23.08 -17.28
N GLY A 82 -8.02 -22.09 -18.09
CA GLY A 82 -7.30 -22.25 -19.35
C GLY A 82 -5.82 -22.53 -19.14
N ILE A 83 -5.10 -22.68 -20.24
CA ILE A 83 -3.65 -22.90 -20.22
C ILE A 83 -2.94 -21.57 -20.12
N ASP A 84 -2.05 -21.50 -19.15
CA ASP A 84 -1.25 -20.33 -18.90
C ASP A 84 -0.30 -19.97 -20.06
N GLN A 85 0.05 -18.69 -20.14
CA GLN A 85 1.09 -18.18 -21.05
C GLN A 85 2.46 -18.38 -20.38
N ARG A 86 3.51 -18.08 -21.11
CA ARG A 86 4.86 -18.04 -20.52
C ARG A 86 5.11 -16.71 -19.88
N SER A 87 5.71 -16.73 -18.69
CA SER A 87 6.28 -15.54 -18.08
C SER A 87 7.37 -14.95 -18.98
N ILE A 88 7.56 -13.64 -18.92
CA ILE A 88 8.64 -12.94 -19.65
C ILE A 88 10.04 -13.41 -19.23
N TRP A 89 10.16 -14.07 -18.10
CA TRP A 89 11.42 -14.60 -17.57
C TRP A 89 11.66 -16.07 -17.93
N GLU A 90 10.67 -16.76 -18.49
CA GLU A 90 10.84 -18.15 -18.87
C GLU A 90 11.73 -18.30 -20.11
N ASP A 91 12.75 -19.13 -19.99
CA ASP A 91 13.57 -19.50 -21.13
C ASP A 91 12.73 -20.24 -22.17
N SER A 92 12.68 -19.71 -23.39
CA SER A 92 11.97 -20.28 -24.53
C SER A 92 12.42 -21.70 -24.89
N LEU A 93 13.57 -22.12 -24.39
CA LEU A 93 14.17 -23.43 -24.67
C LEU A 93 13.72 -24.53 -23.69
N VAL A 94 13.10 -24.18 -22.57
CA VAL A 94 12.61 -25.16 -21.59
C VAL A 94 11.18 -25.56 -21.95
N ASN A 95 11.00 -26.79 -22.44
CA ASN A 95 9.71 -27.42 -22.70
C ASN A 95 9.05 -27.84 -21.37
N LYS A 96 8.69 -26.90 -20.49
CA LYS A 96 7.83 -27.18 -19.35
C LYS A 96 6.41 -27.34 -19.82
N SER A 97 5.73 -28.39 -19.32
CA SER A 97 4.28 -28.53 -19.50
C SER A 97 3.61 -27.26 -18.94
N ARG A 98 2.86 -26.57 -19.79
CA ARG A 98 2.11 -25.38 -19.36
C ARG A 98 1.10 -25.80 -18.30
N VAL A 99 1.06 -25.04 -17.21
CA VAL A 99 0.09 -25.22 -16.13
C VAL A 99 -1.24 -24.56 -16.48
N LYS A 100 -2.29 -24.90 -15.76
CA LYS A 100 -3.55 -24.19 -15.84
C LYS A 100 -3.51 -22.97 -14.95
N ILE A 101 -4.22 -21.93 -15.37
CA ILE A 101 -4.50 -20.77 -14.53
C ILE A 101 -5.48 -21.20 -13.44
N ASP A 102 -4.96 -21.45 -12.25
CA ASP A 102 -5.70 -21.93 -11.09
C ASP A 102 -4.98 -21.52 -9.80
N PHE A 103 -5.57 -21.79 -8.66
CA PHE A 103 -4.91 -21.56 -7.37
C PHE A 103 -3.65 -22.41 -7.22
N VAL A 104 -2.59 -21.80 -6.67
CA VAL A 104 -1.39 -22.51 -6.25
C VAL A 104 -1.65 -23.15 -4.88
N LEU A 105 -2.29 -24.28 -4.88
CA LEU A 105 -2.59 -25.03 -3.66
C LEU A 105 -1.51 -26.09 -3.39
N LYS A 106 -1.18 -26.27 -2.11
CA LYS A 106 -0.32 -27.33 -1.62
C LYS A 106 -1.10 -28.28 -0.71
N ASP A 107 -0.54 -29.45 -0.40
CA ASP A 107 -1.13 -30.34 0.58
C ASP A 107 -1.17 -29.69 1.98
N GLU A 108 -2.15 -30.07 2.80
CA GLU A 108 -2.34 -29.49 4.15
C GLU A 108 -1.12 -29.68 5.06
N SER A 109 -0.28 -30.67 4.79
CA SER A 109 0.95 -30.95 5.52
C SER A 109 2.14 -30.10 5.07
N ASP A 110 2.04 -29.44 3.93
CA ASP A 110 3.11 -28.62 3.38
C ASP A 110 3.12 -27.22 3.97
N ILE A 111 4.30 -26.59 3.95
CA ILE A 111 4.41 -25.16 4.25
C ILE A 111 3.93 -24.38 3.03
N TRP A 112 2.89 -23.60 3.23
CA TRP A 112 2.36 -22.72 2.22
C TRP A 112 3.16 -21.41 2.26
N GLY A 113 3.98 -21.20 1.25
CA GLY A 113 4.79 -20.00 1.12
C GLY A 113 3.95 -18.78 0.70
N SER A 114 4.55 -17.63 0.83
CA SER A 114 4.09 -16.38 0.25
C SER A 114 5.24 -15.72 -0.54
N ASP A 115 5.09 -14.46 -0.90
CA ASP A 115 6.11 -13.68 -1.59
C ASP A 115 7.00 -12.89 -0.62
N ASP A 116 8.00 -12.18 -1.17
CA ASP A 116 8.91 -11.34 -0.41
C ASP A 116 8.20 -10.16 0.26
N ASP A 117 7.13 -9.66 -0.31
CA ASP A 117 6.35 -8.54 0.24
C ASP A 117 5.70 -8.94 1.56
N THR A 118 4.99 -10.08 1.59
CA THR A 118 4.36 -10.62 2.80
C THR A 118 5.42 -11.00 3.85
N ASP A 119 6.55 -11.54 3.43
CA ASP A 119 7.67 -11.89 4.34
C ASP A 119 8.25 -10.65 5.01
N ILE A 120 8.41 -9.54 4.28
CA ILE A 120 8.90 -8.27 4.82
C ILE A 120 7.91 -7.66 5.80
N GLU A 121 6.62 -7.72 5.54
CA GLU A 121 5.59 -7.28 6.49
C GLU A 121 5.61 -8.09 7.78
N TYR A 122 5.71 -9.41 7.68
CA TYR A 122 5.85 -10.27 8.84
C TYR A 122 7.12 -9.96 9.64
N MET A 123 8.22 -9.69 8.96
CA MET A 123 9.47 -9.25 9.59
C MET A 123 9.28 -7.92 10.34
N TYR A 124 8.58 -6.93 9.77
CA TYR A 124 8.30 -5.68 10.48
C TYR A 124 7.46 -5.90 11.74
N GLN A 125 6.42 -6.73 11.66
CA GLN A 125 5.64 -7.11 12.85
C GLN A 125 6.53 -7.75 13.92
N TYR A 126 7.40 -8.67 13.52
CA TYR A 126 8.37 -9.30 14.41
C TYR A 126 9.31 -8.27 15.04
N LEU A 127 9.86 -7.33 14.27
CA LEU A 127 10.80 -6.33 14.76
C LEU A 127 10.15 -5.37 15.75
N LEU A 128 8.91 -4.96 15.55
CA LEU A 128 8.15 -4.14 16.50
C LEU A 128 8.01 -4.86 17.84
N ASN A 129 7.60 -6.13 17.81
CA ASN A 129 7.43 -6.94 19.01
C ASN A 129 8.78 -7.24 19.72
N PHE A 130 9.80 -7.60 18.95
CA PHE A 130 11.13 -7.94 19.48
C PHE A 130 11.82 -6.75 20.17
N ASN A 131 11.62 -5.55 19.64
CA ASN A 131 12.20 -4.32 20.18
C ASN A 131 11.30 -3.59 21.18
N ASP A 132 10.13 -4.13 21.48
CA ASP A 132 9.11 -3.52 22.36
C ASP A 132 8.86 -2.03 21.99
N THR A 133 8.63 -1.76 20.73
CA THR A 133 8.45 -0.40 20.19
C THR A 133 7.37 -0.34 19.12
N SER A 134 6.72 0.80 18.97
CA SER A 134 5.82 1.07 17.86
C SER A 134 6.48 1.82 16.69
N ILE A 135 7.71 2.34 16.90
CA ILE A 135 8.45 3.07 15.85
C ILE A 135 9.86 2.50 15.79
N LEU A 136 10.20 1.90 14.65
CA LEU A 136 11.52 1.34 14.42
C LEU A 136 12.55 2.43 14.12
N SER A 137 13.74 2.31 14.72
CA SER A 137 14.87 3.17 14.40
C SER A 137 15.60 2.70 13.12
N PRO A 138 16.42 3.56 12.49
CA PRO A 138 17.23 3.18 11.32
C PRO A 138 18.11 1.94 11.55
N ASN A 139 18.66 1.78 12.76
CA ASN A 139 19.46 0.61 13.11
C ASN A 139 18.61 -0.65 13.20
N GLN A 140 17.45 -0.59 13.84
CA GLN A 140 16.56 -1.74 14.00
C GLN A 140 16.06 -2.26 12.65
N ILE A 141 15.73 -1.36 11.71
CA ILE A 141 15.35 -1.74 10.36
C ILE A 141 16.52 -2.40 9.64
N ARG A 142 17.68 -1.73 9.58
CA ARG A 142 18.87 -2.28 8.93
C ARG A 142 19.25 -3.66 9.50
N ASP A 143 19.37 -3.76 10.81
CA ASP A 143 19.83 -4.98 11.47
C ASP A 143 18.80 -6.11 11.31
N GLY A 144 17.50 -5.78 11.30
CA GLY A 144 16.42 -6.71 11.00
C GLY A 144 16.50 -7.25 9.58
N TRP A 145 16.60 -6.37 8.58
CA TRP A 145 16.74 -6.76 7.18
C TRP A 145 17.95 -7.67 6.96
N LEU A 146 19.13 -7.29 7.47
CA LEU A 146 20.35 -8.07 7.29
C LEU A 146 20.32 -9.42 8.02
N LYS A 147 19.54 -9.53 9.09
CA LYS A 147 19.41 -10.76 9.88
C LYS A 147 18.42 -11.74 9.27
N HIS A 148 17.28 -11.23 8.80
CA HIS A 148 16.12 -12.06 8.45
C HIS A 148 15.98 -12.30 6.95
N ILE A 149 16.42 -11.39 6.08
CA ILE A 149 16.33 -11.56 4.64
C ILE A 149 17.55 -12.34 4.13
N LYS A 150 17.28 -13.49 3.51
CA LYS A 150 18.27 -14.42 2.97
C LYS A 150 18.35 -14.31 1.44
N SER A 151 18.54 -13.10 0.92
CA SER A 151 18.44 -12.80 -0.51
C SER A 151 19.31 -13.67 -1.45
N ASN A 152 20.36 -14.29 -0.93
CA ASN A 152 21.23 -15.18 -1.72
C ASN A 152 20.82 -16.67 -1.63
N GLU A 153 19.87 -17.03 -0.76
CA GLU A 153 19.53 -18.40 -0.43
C GLU A 153 18.06 -18.70 -0.65
N GLU A 154 17.17 -17.88 -0.09
CA GLU A 154 15.75 -18.18 0.05
C GLU A 154 14.82 -17.02 -0.34
N ASN A 155 15.19 -15.77 -0.06
CA ASN A 155 14.34 -14.63 -0.29
C ASN A 155 14.74 -13.89 -1.57
N TYR A 156 13.85 -13.88 -2.52
CA TYR A 156 13.96 -13.01 -3.68
C TYR A 156 13.52 -11.61 -3.28
N LEU A 157 14.26 -10.60 -3.67
CA LEU A 157 13.89 -9.20 -3.46
C LEU A 157 13.66 -8.50 -4.79
N TRP A 158 12.58 -7.73 -4.87
CA TRP A 158 12.32 -6.90 -6.03
C TRP A 158 13.24 -5.66 -6.05
N GLU A 159 13.18 -4.90 -7.11
CA GLU A 159 14.15 -3.86 -7.51
C GLU A 159 14.57 -2.90 -6.39
N SER A 160 13.65 -2.13 -5.79
CA SER A 160 14.03 -1.13 -4.79
C SER A 160 14.36 -1.74 -3.44
N ASN A 161 13.76 -2.88 -3.11
CA ASN A 161 14.10 -3.69 -1.95
C ASN A 161 15.53 -4.23 -2.07
N GLN A 162 15.89 -4.79 -3.23
CA GLN A 162 17.24 -5.32 -3.46
C GLN A 162 18.30 -4.22 -3.35
N VAL A 163 18.09 -3.06 -3.97
CA VAL A 163 19.02 -1.92 -3.88
C VAL A 163 19.15 -1.47 -2.42
N ALA A 164 18.05 -1.30 -1.69
CA ALA A 164 18.09 -0.89 -0.29
C ALA A 164 18.83 -1.91 0.58
N PHE A 165 18.62 -3.21 0.36
CA PHE A 165 19.31 -4.29 1.06
C PHE A 165 20.82 -4.25 0.84
N ASP A 166 21.27 -4.07 -0.41
CA ASP A 166 22.71 -3.99 -0.73
C ASP A 166 23.35 -2.73 -0.15
N LEU A 167 22.64 -1.60 -0.13
CA LEU A 167 23.08 -0.40 0.56
C LEU A 167 23.20 -0.63 2.08
N MET A 168 22.27 -1.35 2.70
CA MET A 168 22.35 -1.71 4.12
C MET A 168 23.54 -2.63 4.41
N LYS A 169 23.85 -3.58 3.51
CA LYS A 169 25.08 -4.41 3.61
C LYS A 169 26.34 -3.57 3.58
N SER A 170 26.34 -2.47 2.82
CA SER A 170 27.46 -1.53 2.77
C SER A 170 27.55 -0.61 3.99
N GLY A 171 26.59 -0.66 4.91
CA GLY A 171 26.55 0.14 6.15
C GLY A 171 25.59 1.33 6.11
N MET A 172 24.93 1.61 5.00
CA MET A 172 23.92 2.65 4.89
C MET A 172 22.66 2.27 5.72
N LYS A 173 21.85 3.24 6.07
CA LYS A 173 20.65 3.04 6.87
C LYS A 173 19.48 3.80 6.27
N PRO A 174 18.23 3.37 6.52
CA PRO A 174 17.08 4.22 6.25
C PRO A 174 17.17 5.55 7.03
N PRO A 175 16.74 6.67 6.46
CA PRO A 175 16.05 6.81 5.18
C PRO A 175 16.97 6.93 3.94
N GLU A 176 18.30 6.96 4.09
CA GLU A 176 19.24 7.18 3.00
C GLU A 176 19.19 6.06 1.95
N THR A 177 18.79 4.83 2.35
CA THR A 177 18.67 3.67 1.45
C THR A 177 17.60 3.82 0.38
N GLY A 178 16.56 4.63 0.63
CA GLY A 178 15.53 4.94 -0.36
C GLY A 178 15.71 6.33 -1.00
N ASP A 179 16.80 7.06 -0.70
CA ASP A 179 17.04 8.36 -1.29
C ASP A 179 17.31 8.23 -2.79
N PRO A 180 16.74 9.08 -3.67
CA PRO A 180 16.96 9.05 -5.11
C PRO A 180 18.42 9.09 -5.57
N ILE A 181 19.32 9.61 -4.74
CA ILE A 181 20.75 9.66 -5.03
C ILE A 181 21.37 8.27 -4.88
N ASN A 182 20.86 7.46 -3.96
CA ASN A 182 21.42 6.16 -3.59
C ASN A 182 20.65 4.99 -4.20
N ASN A 183 19.33 5.11 -4.34
CA ASN A 183 18.45 4.06 -4.83
C ASN A 183 17.79 4.50 -6.14
N ASN A 184 18.25 3.94 -7.25
CA ASN A 184 17.71 4.25 -8.57
C ASN A 184 16.25 3.81 -8.75
N SER A 185 15.78 2.85 -7.95
CA SER A 185 14.46 2.24 -8.06
C SER A 185 13.45 2.81 -7.07
N TYR A 186 13.75 3.97 -6.47
CA TYR A 186 12.94 4.64 -5.43
C TYR A 186 11.47 4.92 -5.83
N MET A 187 11.14 4.81 -7.10
CA MET A 187 9.79 4.99 -7.64
C MET A 187 9.07 3.65 -7.91
N MET A 188 9.65 2.53 -7.51
CA MET A 188 9.04 1.21 -7.66
C MET A 188 7.96 0.97 -6.60
N ILE A 189 7.22 -0.13 -6.76
CA ILE A 189 6.04 -0.48 -5.98
C ILE A 189 6.37 -1.02 -4.57
N ASP A 190 7.60 -1.44 -4.32
CA ASP A 190 7.99 -2.25 -3.16
C ASP A 190 7.47 -1.73 -1.81
N ALA A 191 7.60 -0.42 -1.53
CA ALA A 191 7.09 0.13 -0.27
C ALA A 191 5.56 0.04 -0.14
N GLN A 192 4.83 0.09 -1.26
CA GLN A 192 3.38 -0.07 -1.27
C GLN A 192 2.97 -1.45 -0.73
N LEU A 193 3.72 -2.49 -1.09
CA LEU A 193 3.41 -3.89 -0.81
C LEU A 193 4.03 -4.42 0.49
N THR A 194 4.93 -3.67 1.12
CA THR A 194 5.70 -4.13 2.29
C THR A 194 5.39 -3.37 3.58
N THR A 195 4.48 -2.37 3.54
CA THR A 195 4.24 -1.48 4.68
C THR A 195 2.79 -1.37 5.13
N GLU A 196 1.88 -2.10 4.53
CA GLU A 196 0.44 -2.11 4.83
C GLU A 196 0.16 -2.55 6.27
N ILE A 197 1.01 -3.41 6.82
CA ILE A 197 0.95 -3.89 8.21
C ILE A 197 0.88 -2.75 9.24
N PHE A 198 1.53 -1.61 8.99
CA PHE A 198 1.49 -0.48 9.92
C PHE A 198 0.09 0.16 10.00
N GLY A 199 -0.67 0.12 8.90
CA GLY A 199 -2.09 0.48 8.91
C GLY A 199 -2.91 -0.48 9.75
N LEU A 200 -2.71 -1.78 9.56
CA LEU A 200 -3.39 -2.82 10.35
C LEU A 200 -3.13 -2.66 11.85
N LEU A 201 -1.89 -2.36 12.24
CA LEU A 201 -1.49 -2.19 13.65
C LEU A 201 -1.90 -0.84 14.26
N SER A 202 -2.56 0.02 13.49
CA SER A 202 -3.09 1.32 13.94
C SER A 202 -4.59 1.46 13.62
N PRO A 203 -5.46 0.62 14.21
CA PRO A 203 -6.88 0.52 13.85
C PRO A 203 -7.59 1.87 13.96
N SER A 204 -8.17 2.34 12.85
CA SER A 204 -8.86 3.63 12.71
C SER A 204 -8.03 4.87 13.11
N ARG A 205 -6.71 4.73 13.15
CA ARG A 205 -5.77 5.80 13.48
C ARG A 205 -4.69 5.95 12.40
N PRO A 206 -5.06 6.38 11.19
CA PRO A 206 -4.11 6.54 10.09
C PRO A 206 -2.94 7.49 10.43
N ASP A 207 -3.17 8.48 11.29
CA ASP A 207 -2.12 9.38 11.80
C ASP A 207 -1.02 8.64 12.59
N ILE A 208 -1.39 7.58 13.29
CA ILE A 208 -0.44 6.70 13.99
C ILE A 208 0.22 5.77 12.97
N GLY A 209 -0.56 5.14 12.11
CA GLY A 209 -0.04 4.24 11.08
C GLY A 209 1.02 4.89 10.21
N LEU A 210 0.77 6.10 9.75
CA LEU A 210 1.73 6.88 8.96
C LEU A 210 3.03 7.18 9.73
N LYS A 211 2.95 7.48 11.02
CA LYS A 211 4.16 7.67 11.84
C LYS A 211 4.96 6.38 12.01
N MET A 212 4.28 5.24 12.17
CA MET A 212 4.92 3.93 12.26
C MET A 212 5.57 3.53 10.94
N ALA A 213 4.91 3.82 9.82
CA ALA A 213 5.32 3.46 8.47
C ALA A 213 6.37 4.41 7.86
N GLU A 214 6.55 5.62 8.41
CA GLU A 214 7.38 6.67 7.78
C GLU A 214 8.77 6.17 7.39
N LEU A 215 9.49 5.58 8.32
CA LEU A 215 10.84 5.10 8.04
C LEU A 215 10.88 3.80 7.23
N PRO A 216 10.02 2.80 7.50
CA PRO A 216 9.84 1.65 6.61
C PRO A 216 9.57 2.03 5.14
N ILE A 217 8.64 2.93 4.87
CA ILE A 217 8.37 3.43 3.51
C ILE A 217 9.63 4.08 2.93
N LYS A 218 10.27 4.96 3.68
CA LYS A 218 11.49 5.66 3.25
C LYS A 218 12.72 4.77 3.14
N THR A 219 12.61 3.51 3.51
CA THR A 219 13.67 2.52 3.28
C THR A 219 13.90 2.30 1.79
N THR A 220 12.84 2.36 0.96
CA THR A 220 12.90 2.05 -0.47
C THR A 220 12.24 3.12 -1.36
N ALA A 221 11.31 3.96 -0.86
CA ALA A 221 10.49 4.83 -1.69
C ALA A 221 10.59 6.32 -1.35
N ARG A 222 10.35 7.15 -2.38
CA ARG A 222 10.22 8.61 -2.28
C ARG A 222 9.14 9.12 -3.24
N TYR A 223 8.75 10.38 -3.02
CA TYR A 223 7.81 11.13 -3.86
C TYR A 223 6.48 10.38 -4.04
N GLU A 224 6.04 10.20 -5.26
CA GLU A 224 4.75 9.58 -5.57
C GLU A 224 4.68 8.10 -5.13
N ALA A 225 5.77 7.36 -5.16
CA ALA A 225 5.81 5.99 -4.61
C ALA A 225 5.61 5.97 -3.09
N GLN A 226 6.13 6.97 -2.37
CA GLN A 226 5.84 7.17 -0.96
C GLN A 226 4.37 7.50 -0.72
N GLU A 227 3.79 8.46 -1.49
CA GLU A 227 2.36 8.82 -1.38
C GLU A 227 1.45 7.60 -1.59
N ILE A 228 1.80 6.73 -2.55
CA ILE A 228 1.04 5.51 -2.82
C ILE A 228 1.13 4.54 -1.64
N ALA A 229 2.31 4.31 -1.09
CA ALA A 229 2.48 3.46 0.08
C ALA A 229 1.69 4.00 1.30
N GLU A 230 1.77 5.31 1.55
CA GLU A 230 0.99 5.99 2.59
C GLU A 230 -0.52 5.84 2.38
N PHE A 231 -1.01 5.90 1.15
CA PHE A 231 -2.41 5.65 0.81
C PHE A 231 -2.87 4.27 1.27
N TYR A 232 -2.09 3.21 1.03
CA TYR A 232 -2.42 1.85 1.46
C TYR A 232 -2.34 1.69 2.98
N VAL A 233 -1.36 2.28 3.65
CA VAL A 233 -1.31 2.33 5.12
C VAL A 233 -2.60 2.94 5.69
N ILE A 234 -3.10 4.03 5.10
CA ILE A 234 -4.36 4.66 5.51
C ILE A 234 -5.54 3.72 5.26
N MET A 235 -5.62 3.09 4.09
CA MET A 235 -6.68 2.14 3.77
C MET A 235 -6.77 1.01 4.80
N HIS A 236 -5.63 0.39 5.12
CA HIS A 236 -5.58 -0.71 6.09
C HIS A 236 -5.92 -0.26 7.51
N SER A 237 -5.52 0.95 7.91
CA SER A 237 -5.94 1.52 9.19
C SER A 237 -7.47 1.73 9.25
N LEU A 238 -8.04 2.32 8.20
CA LEU A 238 -9.47 2.58 8.11
C LEU A 238 -10.32 1.31 7.93
N ALA A 239 -9.75 0.21 7.44
CA ALA A 239 -10.42 -1.08 7.35
C ALA A 239 -10.86 -1.64 8.70
N SER A 240 -10.27 -1.16 9.79
CA SER A 240 -10.64 -1.49 11.17
C SER A 240 -11.62 -0.49 11.79
N ASN A 241 -12.28 0.36 10.98
CA ASN A 241 -13.28 1.30 11.48
C ASN A 241 -14.52 0.60 12.07
N SER A 242 -15.23 1.31 12.94
CA SER A 242 -16.47 0.84 13.58
C SER A 242 -17.74 1.42 12.94
N LYS A 243 -17.63 2.11 11.80
CA LYS A 243 -18.79 2.65 11.09
C LYS A 243 -19.66 1.54 10.53
N GLU A 244 -20.96 1.73 10.56
CA GLU A 244 -21.91 0.84 9.93
C GLU A 244 -22.12 1.21 8.47
N PHE A 245 -22.06 0.21 7.60
CA PHE A 245 -22.30 0.35 6.17
C PHE A 245 -23.34 -0.69 5.72
N ASN A 246 -24.12 -0.37 4.69
CA ASN A 246 -25.12 -1.30 4.16
C ASN A 246 -24.47 -2.52 3.45
N SER A 247 -23.22 -2.40 3.06
CA SER A 247 -22.47 -3.50 2.42
C SER A 247 -20.96 -3.32 2.58
N THR A 248 -20.22 -4.43 2.47
CA THR A 248 -18.75 -4.43 2.41
C THR A 248 -18.25 -3.53 1.28
N LYS A 249 -18.93 -3.53 0.15
CA LYS A 249 -18.56 -2.67 -1.00
C LYS A 249 -18.64 -1.19 -0.63
N GLU A 250 -19.70 -0.75 0.03
CA GLU A 250 -19.85 0.64 0.47
C GLU A 250 -18.73 1.04 1.45
N ASN A 251 -18.39 0.14 2.38
CA ASN A 251 -17.25 0.35 3.27
C ASN A 251 -15.93 0.51 2.52
N ILE A 252 -15.63 -0.37 1.56
CA ILE A 252 -14.40 -0.30 0.76
C ILE A 252 -14.33 1.02 -0.02
N PHE A 253 -15.43 1.44 -0.65
CA PHE A 253 -15.46 2.73 -1.35
C PHE A 253 -15.26 3.92 -0.43
N TRP A 254 -15.82 3.88 0.77
CA TRP A 254 -15.57 4.92 1.76
C TRP A 254 -14.10 4.95 2.17
N ILE A 255 -13.49 3.80 2.50
CA ILE A 255 -12.07 3.68 2.84
C ILE A 255 -11.19 4.27 1.73
N ALA A 256 -11.40 3.86 0.48
CA ALA A 256 -10.63 4.33 -0.66
C ALA A 256 -10.76 5.85 -0.85
N LYS A 257 -11.97 6.39 -0.70
CA LYS A 257 -12.24 7.82 -0.82
C LYS A 257 -11.56 8.63 0.29
N GLU A 258 -11.64 8.19 1.55
CA GLU A 258 -10.95 8.87 2.66
C GLU A 258 -9.43 8.84 2.46
N SER A 259 -8.89 7.72 1.97
CA SER A 259 -7.46 7.60 1.68
C SER A 259 -7.03 8.50 0.51
N ARG A 260 -7.91 8.74 -0.48
CA ARG A 260 -7.68 9.66 -1.60
C ARG A 260 -7.40 11.10 -1.12
N GLU A 261 -8.01 11.53 -0.02
CA GLU A 261 -7.79 12.88 0.53
C GLU A 261 -6.33 13.12 0.97
N HIS A 262 -5.56 12.06 1.17
CA HIS A 262 -4.13 12.14 1.50
C HIS A 262 -3.26 12.44 0.27
N LEU A 263 -3.68 12.03 -0.92
CA LEU A 263 -2.91 12.20 -2.15
C LEU A 263 -2.90 13.66 -2.61
N ASN A 264 -1.75 14.13 -3.08
CA ASN A 264 -1.64 15.47 -3.64
C ASN A 264 -2.34 15.58 -5.01
N ASP A 265 -3.32 16.45 -5.13
CA ASP A 265 -4.12 16.64 -6.35
C ASP A 265 -3.30 16.96 -7.61
N ASN A 266 -2.09 17.51 -7.46
CA ASN A 266 -1.21 17.82 -8.58
C ASN A 266 -0.43 16.62 -9.07
N ASN A 267 -0.28 15.58 -8.27
CA ASN A 267 0.51 14.38 -8.56
C ASN A 267 -0.31 13.34 -9.34
N TYR A 268 0.38 12.46 -10.04
CA TYR A 268 -0.29 11.44 -10.84
C TYR A 268 -1.07 10.40 -10.01
N PRO A 269 -0.72 10.01 -8.78
CA PRO A 269 -1.52 9.06 -8.01
C PRO A 269 -2.96 9.54 -7.78
N ALA A 270 -3.13 10.81 -7.40
CA ALA A 270 -4.46 11.40 -7.24
C ALA A 270 -5.28 11.35 -8.54
N LYS A 271 -4.64 11.72 -9.65
CA LYS A 271 -5.27 11.72 -10.97
C LYS A 271 -5.59 10.30 -11.47
N MET A 272 -4.76 9.31 -11.13
CA MET A 272 -5.02 7.89 -11.41
C MET A 272 -6.24 7.40 -10.65
N TYR A 273 -6.34 7.71 -9.37
CA TYR A 273 -7.51 7.40 -8.57
C TYR A 273 -8.78 8.02 -9.17
N ASP A 274 -8.77 9.32 -9.41
CA ASP A 274 -9.92 10.06 -9.94
C ASP A 274 -10.37 9.55 -11.32
N PHE A 275 -9.41 9.18 -12.16
CA PHE A 275 -9.70 8.57 -13.46
C PHE A 275 -10.35 7.20 -13.31
N THR A 276 -9.85 6.35 -12.42
CA THR A 276 -10.41 5.02 -12.15
C THR A 276 -11.83 5.13 -11.57
N GLU A 277 -12.04 6.01 -10.60
CA GLU A 277 -13.36 6.30 -10.03
C GLU A 277 -14.35 6.78 -11.11
N LYS A 278 -13.89 7.62 -12.02
CA LYS A 278 -14.71 8.08 -13.15
C LYS A 278 -15.13 6.93 -14.07
N LEU A 279 -14.24 6.01 -14.39
CA LEU A 279 -14.57 4.83 -15.19
C LEU A 279 -15.64 3.99 -14.50
N TYR A 280 -15.47 3.72 -13.20
CA TYR A 280 -16.46 3.01 -12.40
C TYR A 280 -17.83 3.71 -12.40
N LYS A 281 -17.88 5.01 -12.10
CA LYS A 281 -19.11 5.82 -12.11
C LYS A 281 -19.80 5.87 -13.48
N SER A 282 -19.03 5.67 -14.56
CA SER A 282 -19.54 5.60 -15.93
C SER A 282 -20.06 4.20 -16.30
N GLY A 283 -20.03 3.23 -15.38
CA GLY A 283 -20.50 1.87 -15.62
C GLY A 283 -19.58 1.02 -16.49
N ILE A 284 -18.32 1.41 -16.63
CA ILE A 284 -17.31 0.62 -17.33
C ILE A 284 -16.98 -0.61 -16.49
N ASN A 285 -16.98 -1.80 -17.10
CA ASN A 285 -16.57 -3.00 -16.37
C ASN A 285 -15.07 -2.97 -16.06
N TRP A 286 -14.64 -3.74 -15.07
CA TRP A 286 -13.27 -3.70 -14.55
C TRP A 286 -12.21 -4.05 -15.60
N GLU A 287 -12.47 -4.96 -16.53
CA GLU A 287 -11.54 -5.34 -17.59
C GLU A 287 -11.30 -4.18 -18.57
N ASN A 288 -12.36 -3.53 -19.02
CA ASN A 288 -12.26 -2.36 -19.88
C ASN A 288 -11.68 -1.14 -19.13
N ALA A 289 -11.95 -1.03 -17.83
CA ALA A 289 -11.35 0.00 -16.98
C ALA A 289 -9.84 -0.21 -16.88
N ARG A 290 -9.38 -1.44 -16.61
CA ARG A 290 -7.96 -1.83 -16.60
C ARG A 290 -7.28 -1.46 -17.93
N ASP A 291 -7.88 -1.84 -19.07
CA ASP A 291 -7.32 -1.55 -20.39
C ASP A 291 -7.25 -0.04 -20.66
N SER A 292 -8.24 0.72 -20.18
CA SER A 292 -8.24 2.18 -20.26
C SER A 292 -7.15 2.81 -19.39
N ILE A 293 -6.92 2.29 -18.21
CA ILE A 293 -5.85 2.71 -17.29
C ILE A 293 -4.49 2.41 -17.94
N TYR A 294 -4.29 1.20 -18.44
CA TYR A 294 -3.08 0.81 -19.17
C TYR A 294 -2.81 1.76 -20.34
N GLN A 295 -3.81 1.98 -21.20
CA GLN A 295 -3.66 2.88 -22.34
C GLN A 295 -3.28 4.29 -21.90
N ARG A 296 -3.96 4.84 -20.88
CA ARG A 296 -3.74 6.21 -20.44
C ARG A 296 -2.36 6.44 -19.84
N TYR A 297 -1.92 5.52 -18.98
CA TYR A 297 -0.69 5.71 -18.20
C TYR A 297 0.50 4.97 -18.78
N GLN A 298 0.35 3.72 -19.15
CA GLN A 298 1.48 2.94 -19.67
C GLN A 298 1.84 3.31 -21.11
N VAL A 299 0.83 3.61 -21.95
CA VAL A 299 1.05 3.92 -23.37
C VAL A 299 1.15 5.43 -23.59
N ASP A 300 0.14 6.18 -23.17
CA ASP A 300 0.02 7.61 -23.46
C ASP A 300 0.77 8.51 -22.47
N GLN A 301 1.21 7.98 -21.32
CA GLN A 301 1.97 8.67 -20.27
C GLN A 301 1.34 10.02 -19.88
N LYS A 302 0.04 9.99 -19.52
CA LYS A 302 -0.72 11.19 -19.15
C LYS A 302 -0.51 11.57 -17.67
N ASP A 303 -1.02 12.76 -17.33
CA ASP A 303 -1.16 13.28 -15.96
C ASP A 303 0.17 13.48 -15.20
N GLY A 304 1.28 13.57 -15.92
CA GLY A 304 2.61 13.68 -15.32
C GLY A 304 3.28 12.32 -15.04
N TYR A 305 2.57 11.22 -15.31
CA TYR A 305 3.18 9.89 -15.29
C TYR A 305 4.11 9.71 -16.49
N ASN A 306 5.37 9.39 -16.22
CA ASN A 306 6.36 9.12 -17.26
C ASN A 306 7.06 7.79 -16.95
N ILE A 307 7.10 6.91 -17.95
CA ILE A 307 7.85 5.67 -17.85
C ILE A 307 9.34 5.98 -18.02
N THR A 308 10.11 5.53 -17.06
CA THR A 308 11.58 5.60 -17.09
C THR A 308 12.13 4.23 -16.77
N SER A 309 13.42 4.01 -16.94
CA SER A 309 14.08 2.78 -16.47
C SER A 309 13.97 2.58 -14.96
N LYS A 310 13.55 3.62 -14.21
CA LYS A 310 13.42 3.58 -12.74
C LYS A 310 12.04 3.16 -12.25
N ASN A 311 11.05 3.12 -13.14
CA ASN A 311 9.66 2.80 -12.80
C ASN A 311 8.97 1.95 -13.88
N LEU A 312 9.76 1.20 -14.64
CA LEU A 312 9.32 0.54 -15.88
C LEU A 312 8.15 -0.41 -15.67
N TYR A 313 8.06 -1.06 -14.54
CA TYR A 313 7.11 -2.16 -14.32
C TYR A 313 5.91 -1.81 -13.44
N CYS A 314 5.95 -0.80 -12.57
CA CYS A 314 5.12 -0.83 -11.39
C CYS A 314 4.22 0.36 -11.05
N ASN A 315 4.43 1.54 -11.60
CA ASN A 315 3.58 2.68 -11.18
C ASN A 315 2.15 2.66 -11.75
N GLY A 316 1.92 1.94 -12.84
CA GLY A 316 0.57 1.67 -13.35
C GLY A 316 -0.23 0.72 -12.46
N CYS A 317 0.44 -0.05 -11.60
CA CYS A 317 -0.19 -1.02 -10.69
C CYS A 317 -1.08 -0.34 -9.65
N PHE A 318 -0.75 0.87 -9.20
CA PHE A 318 -1.59 1.62 -8.27
C PHE A 318 -3.02 1.84 -8.83
N ALA A 319 -3.11 2.37 -10.06
CA ALA A 319 -4.41 2.58 -10.69
C ALA A 319 -5.15 1.26 -10.97
N ALA A 320 -4.41 0.19 -11.29
CA ALA A 320 -4.99 -1.13 -11.45
C ALA A 320 -5.52 -1.70 -10.12
N GLY A 321 -4.80 -1.49 -9.03
CA GLY A 321 -5.23 -1.92 -7.70
C GLY A 321 -6.49 -1.19 -7.20
N ILE A 322 -6.68 0.06 -7.59
CA ILE A 322 -7.91 0.82 -7.28
C ILE A 322 -9.10 0.32 -8.12
N ASN A 323 -8.85 -0.18 -9.32
CA ASN A 323 -9.89 -0.69 -10.22
C ASN A 323 -10.54 -1.96 -9.70
#